data_f7ea2ab600d3538c4b3a1c3cd483dff9
#
_entry.id   f7ea2ab600d3538c4b3a1c3cd483dff9
#
_cell.length_a   1.000
_cell.length_b   1.000
_cell.length_c   1.000
_cell.angle_alpha   90.00
_cell.angle_beta   90.00
_cell.angle_gamma   90.00
#
_symmetry.space_group_name_H-M   'P 1'
#
loop_
_entity.id
_entity.type
_entity.pdbx_description
1 polymer ?
#
loop_
_entity_poly.entity_id
_entity_poly.type
_entity_poly.pdbx_seq_one_letter_code
_entity_poly.pdbx_strand_id
1 'polypeptide(L)'
;FHETARAATLDAAKLAKLDVELINEPTAAILHYANLPGSSINGRVLIFDLGGGTFDISIANVKGKKVDVITSVGDKHLGGRRFDEEIINILDKKYKKTKGKGLVNPLKDEKLFTSAERIKKILSNKDKATEVIEGPNGPHTIDVSRKEFEHSIDTYIEKIKMLMEEA
;
A
#
# COMPACT_ATOMS: atom_id res chain seq x y z
N PHE A 1 -11.35 -0.37 -10.86
CA PHE A 1 -10.77 -0.59 -12.23
C PHE A 1 -11.68 0.00 -13.29
N HIS A 2 -11.12 0.81 -14.22
CA HIS A 2 -11.83 1.25 -15.42
C HIS A 2 -12.04 0.08 -16.39
N GLU A 3 -12.99 0.23 -17.34
CA GLU A 3 -13.32 -0.82 -18.31
C GLU A 3 -12.09 -1.40 -19.03
N THR A 4 -11.13 -0.56 -19.40
CA THR A 4 -9.87 -0.99 -20.04
C THR A 4 -9.04 -1.95 -19.18
N ALA A 5 -8.95 -1.71 -17.88
CA ALA A 5 -8.21 -2.59 -16.96
C ALA A 5 -8.95 -3.91 -16.72
N ARG A 6 -10.29 -3.88 -16.68
CA ARG A 6 -11.13 -5.08 -16.59
C ARG A 6 -10.97 -5.94 -17.85
N ALA A 7 -11.02 -5.34 -19.04
CA ALA A 7 -10.79 -6.03 -20.31
C ALA A 7 -9.39 -6.67 -20.35
N ALA A 8 -8.34 -5.93 -19.97
CA ALA A 8 -6.98 -6.45 -19.93
C ALA A 8 -6.83 -7.66 -18.98
N THR A 9 -7.52 -7.65 -17.83
CA THR A 9 -7.52 -8.79 -16.90
C THR A 9 -8.19 -10.01 -17.51
N LEU A 10 -9.34 -9.84 -18.20
CA LEU A 10 -10.02 -10.94 -18.90
C LEU A 10 -9.19 -11.48 -20.07
N ASP A 11 -8.49 -10.61 -20.81
CA ASP A 11 -7.62 -11.03 -21.91
C ASP A 11 -6.41 -11.81 -21.38
N ALA A 12 -5.82 -11.38 -20.27
CA ALA A 12 -4.74 -12.13 -19.60
C ALA A 12 -5.23 -13.52 -19.15
N ALA A 13 -6.44 -13.61 -18.58
CA ALA A 13 -7.04 -14.90 -18.21
C ALA A 13 -7.26 -15.81 -19.42
N LYS A 14 -7.77 -15.28 -20.55
CA LYS A 14 -7.91 -16.05 -21.79
C LYS A 14 -6.57 -16.57 -22.31
N LEU A 15 -5.52 -15.73 -22.29
CA LEU A 15 -4.17 -16.17 -22.67
C LEU A 15 -3.64 -17.28 -21.76
N ALA A 16 -3.98 -17.23 -20.49
CA ALA A 16 -3.66 -18.29 -19.51
C ALA A 16 -4.59 -19.50 -19.60
N LYS A 17 -5.59 -19.49 -20.51
CA LYS A 17 -6.62 -20.54 -20.66
C LYS A 17 -7.46 -20.75 -19.39
N LEU A 18 -7.72 -19.68 -18.67
CA LEU A 18 -8.56 -19.68 -17.48
C LEU A 18 -9.97 -19.17 -17.84
N ASP A 19 -11.00 -19.89 -17.38
CA ASP A 19 -12.38 -19.43 -17.41
C ASP A 19 -12.63 -18.65 -16.10
N VAL A 20 -12.86 -17.34 -16.22
CA VAL A 20 -12.95 -16.44 -15.06
C VAL A 20 -14.09 -15.44 -15.21
N GLU A 21 -14.64 -15.07 -14.07
CA GLU A 21 -15.52 -13.91 -13.91
C GLU A 21 -14.85 -12.85 -13.02
N LEU A 22 -15.12 -11.57 -13.27
CA LEU A 22 -14.60 -10.48 -12.44
C LEU A 22 -15.61 -10.10 -11.37
N ILE A 23 -15.13 -10.04 -10.14
CA ILE A 23 -15.86 -9.49 -8.98
C ILE A 23 -15.17 -8.21 -8.51
N ASN A 24 -15.93 -7.25 -8.01
CA ASN A 24 -15.35 -6.05 -7.39
C ASN A 24 -14.65 -6.40 -6.07
N GLU A 25 -13.45 -5.85 -5.84
CA GLU A 25 -12.62 -6.12 -4.66
C GLU A 25 -13.37 -5.92 -3.33
N PRO A 26 -14.10 -4.80 -3.10
CA PRO A 26 -14.85 -4.63 -1.85
C PRO A 26 -15.94 -5.71 -1.67
N THR A 27 -16.60 -6.13 -2.75
CA THR A 27 -17.57 -7.21 -2.70
C THR A 27 -16.91 -8.54 -2.33
N ALA A 28 -15.75 -8.85 -2.92
CA ALA A 28 -14.98 -10.05 -2.61
C ALA A 28 -14.53 -10.07 -1.14
N ALA A 29 -14.03 -8.95 -0.63
CA ALA A 29 -13.63 -8.81 0.77
C ALA A 29 -14.78 -9.07 1.74
N ILE A 30 -15.96 -8.49 1.48
CA ILE A 30 -17.16 -8.70 2.31
C ILE A 30 -17.60 -10.17 2.26
N LEU A 31 -17.67 -10.76 1.07
CA LEU A 31 -18.08 -12.15 0.91
C LEU A 31 -17.12 -13.11 1.60
N HIS A 32 -15.82 -12.85 1.52
CA HIS A 32 -14.82 -13.61 2.27
C HIS A 32 -15.07 -13.53 3.77
N TYR A 33 -15.18 -12.32 4.31
CA TYR A 33 -15.42 -12.11 5.74
C TYR A 33 -16.74 -12.76 6.21
N ALA A 34 -17.82 -12.62 5.44
CA ALA A 34 -19.13 -13.20 5.77
C ALA A 34 -19.13 -14.74 5.81
N ASN A 35 -18.16 -15.38 5.14
CA ASN A 35 -18.02 -16.84 5.12
C ASN A 35 -17.02 -17.36 6.17
N LEU A 36 -16.37 -16.51 6.96
CA LEU A 36 -15.52 -16.97 8.07
C LEU A 36 -16.37 -17.58 9.18
N PRO A 37 -15.92 -18.68 9.81
CA PRO A 37 -16.63 -19.29 10.92
C PRO A 37 -16.86 -18.29 12.06
N GLY A 38 -18.11 -18.16 12.49
CA GLY A 38 -18.48 -17.24 13.59
C GLY A 38 -18.62 -15.77 13.18
N SER A 39 -18.40 -15.41 11.93
CA SER A 39 -18.64 -14.06 11.45
C SER A 39 -20.13 -13.83 11.18
N SER A 40 -20.62 -12.64 11.53
CA SER A 40 -21.94 -12.15 11.15
C SER A 40 -21.79 -10.69 10.75
N ILE A 41 -22.01 -10.42 9.48
CA ILE A 41 -21.91 -9.07 8.93
C ILE A 41 -23.27 -8.69 8.33
N ASN A 42 -23.89 -7.64 8.87
CA ASN A 42 -25.13 -7.04 8.37
C ASN A 42 -25.13 -5.55 8.64
N GLY A 43 -25.77 -4.79 7.75
CA GLY A 43 -25.86 -3.34 7.87
C GLY A 43 -24.84 -2.62 7.00
N ARG A 44 -24.51 -1.37 7.37
CA ARG A 44 -23.54 -0.55 6.64
C ARG A 44 -22.12 -0.92 7.06
N VAL A 45 -21.29 -1.18 6.08
CA VAL A 45 -19.89 -1.61 6.25
C VAL A 45 -18.98 -0.68 5.47
N LEU A 46 -17.88 -0.31 6.09
CA LEU A 46 -16.79 0.39 5.45
C LEU A 46 -15.67 -0.63 5.15
N ILE A 47 -15.20 -0.64 3.91
CA ILE A 47 -14.06 -1.41 3.44
C ILE A 47 -12.92 -0.42 3.20
N PHE A 48 -11.82 -0.62 3.93
CA PHE A 48 -10.61 0.17 3.83
C PHE A 48 -9.52 -0.71 3.22
N ASP A 49 -9.16 -0.45 1.98
CA ASP A 49 -8.17 -1.23 1.24
C ASP A 49 -6.95 -0.37 0.91
N LEU A 50 -5.90 -0.48 1.73
CA LEU A 50 -4.61 0.14 1.50
C LEU A 50 -3.64 -0.92 0.98
N GLY A 51 -3.58 -1.03 -0.32
CA GLY A 51 -2.73 -1.97 -1.03
C GLY A 51 -1.27 -1.52 -1.18
N GLY A 52 -0.50 -2.26 -1.98
CA GLY A 52 0.89 -1.90 -2.28
C GLY A 52 1.02 -0.65 -3.14
N GLY A 53 0.10 -0.43 -4.07
CA GLY A 53 0.15 0.69 -5.04
C GLY A 53 -1.06 1.58 -5.05
N THR A 54 -2.20 1.13 -4.52
CA THR A 54 -3.49 1.82 -4.55
C THR A 54 -4.10 1.88 -3.16
N PHE A 55 -4.96 2.84 -2.97
CA PHE A 55 -5.85 2.97 -1.83
C PHE A 55 -7.27 3.08 -2.34
N ASP A 56 -8.16 2.24 -1.81
CA ASP A 56 -9.58 2.27 -2.10
C ASP A 56 -10.39 2.20 -0.79
N ILE A 57 -11.43 3.02 -0.71
CA ILE A 57 -12.39 2.99 0.38
C ILE A 57 -13.78 2.85 -0.20
N SER A 58 -14.55 1.92 0.33
CA SER A 58 -15.91 1.65 -0.13
C SER A 58 -16.88 1.55 1.03
N ILE A 59 -18.09 2.06 0.82
CA ILE A 59 -19.21 1.84 1.74
C ILE A 59 -20.21 0.93 1.05
N ALA A 60 -20.63 -0.11 1.74
CA ALA A 60 -21.60 -1.07 1.25
C ALA A 60 -22.70 -1.36 2.29
N ASN A 61 -23.91 -1.66 1.82
CA ASN A 61 -24.93 -2.28 2.64
C ASN A 61 -24.87 -3.79 2.46
N VAL A 62 -24.82 -4.51 3.58
CA VAL A 62 -24.80 -5.98 3.62
C VAL A 62 -26.08 -6.48 4.25
N LYS A 63 -26.76 -7.39 3.57
CA LYS A 63 -27.94 -8.06 4.08
C LYS A 63 -27.89 -9.55 3.74
N GLY A 64 -27.47 -10.35 4.70
CA GLY A 64 -27.20 -11.76 4.45
C GLY A 64 -26.08 -11.93 3.42
N LYS A 65 -26.38 -12.55 2.29
CA LYS A 65 -25.40 -12.73 1.18
C LYS A 65 -25.44 -11.60 0.14
N LYS A 66 -26.36 -10.64 0.27
CA LYS A 66 -26.46 -9.51 -0.65
C LYS A 66 -25.56 -8.39 -0.21
N VAL A 67 -24.75 -7.89 -1.16
CA VAL A 67 -23.82 -6.78 -0.96
C VAL A 67 -24.14 -5.71 -2.00
N ASP A 68 -24.59 -4.55 -1.53
CA ASP A 68 -24.88 -3.39 -2.39
C ASP A 68 -23.84 -2.31 -2.07
N VAL A 69 -22.87 -2.09 -2.97
CA VAL A 69 -21.86 -1.02 -2.84
C VAL A 69 -22.54 0.32 -3.09
N ILE A 70 -22.48 1.22 -2.11
CA ILE A 70 -23.12 2.55 -2.15
C ILE A 70 -22.19 3.55 -2.82
N THR A 71 -20.93 3.57 -2.40
CA THR A 71 -19.90 4.46 -2.91
C THR A 71 -18.53 3.78 -2.85
N SER A 72 -17.64 4.21 -3.73
CA SER A 72 -16.24 3.82 -3.73
C SER A 72 -15.41 4.98 -4.23
N VAL A 73 -14.43 5.42 -3.43
CA VAL A 73 -13.46 6.45 -3.77
C VAL A 73 -12.06 5.91 -3.51
N GLY A 74 -11.05 6.45 -4.19
CA GLY A 74 -9.70 5.93 -4.01
C GLY A 74 -8.64 6.72 -4.77
N ASP A 75 -7.40 6.31 -4.58
CA ASP A 75 -6.23 6.85 -5.27
C ASP A 75 -5.34 5.73 -5.81
N LYS A 76 -5.11 5.73 -7.13
CA LYS A 76 -4.29 4.74 -7.86
C LYS A 76 -2.79 4.86 -7.61
N HIS A 77 -2.36 5.91 -6.94
CA HIS A 77 -0.96 6.23 -6.69
C HIS A 77 -0.64 6.33 -5.20
N LEU A 78 -1.57 5.90 -4.33
CA LEU A 78 -1.42 5.90 -2.88
C LEU A 78 -1.42 4.45 -2.38
N GLY A 79 -0.32 4.04 -1.76
CA GLY A 79 -0.15 2.67 -1.27
C GLY A 79 1.19 2.47 -0.62
N GLY A 80 1.45 1.25 -0.15
CA GLY A 80 2.66 0.89 0.58
C GLY A 80 3.97 1.24 -0.13
N ARG A 81 3.97 1.23 -1.47
CA ARG A 81 5.14 1.61 -2.28
C ARG A 81 5.52 3.09 -2.07
N ARG A 82 4.54 4.00 -1.92
CA ARG A 82 4.85 5.41 -1.62
C ARG A 82 5.51 5.56 -0.27
N PHE A 83 5.09 4.77 0.71
CA PHE A 83 5.73 4.76 2.03
C PHE A 83 7.15 4.19 1.96
N ASP A 84 7.41 3.20 1.11
CA ASP A 84 8.76 2.69 0.86
C ASP A 84 9.64 3.74 0.18
N GLU A 85 9.12 4.51 -0.78
CA GLU A 85 9.81 5.62 -1.43
C GLU A 85 10.24 6.69 -0.41
N GLU A 86 9.39 7.02 0.58
CA GLU A 86 9.76 7.97 1.64
C GLU A 86 10.89 7.45 2.54
N ILE A 87 10.88 6.16 2.85
CA ILE A 87 12.00 5.53 3.57
C ILE A 87 13.28 5.60 2.73
N ILE A 88 13.23 5.32 1.43
CA ILE A 88 14.37 5.44 0.52
C ILE A 88 14.90 6.88 0.51
N ASN A 89 14.03 7.89 0.48
CA ASN A 89 14.40 9.29 0.56
C ASN A 89 15.14 9.63 1.88
N ILE A 90 14.67 9.08 3.00
CA ILE A 90 15.35 9.21 4.31
C ILE A 90 16.74 8.57 4.26
N LEU A 91 16.84 7.34 3.71
CA LEU A 91 18.10 6.62 3.57
C LEU A 91 19.10 7.40 2.70
N ASP A 92 18.67 7.88 1.53
CA ASP A 92 19.52 8.66 0.63
C ASP A 92 20.02 9.96 1.28
N LYS A 93 19.13 10.71 1.94
CA LYS A 93 19.48 11.93 2.66
C LYS A 93 20.53 11.68 3.74
N LYS A 94 20.38 10.62 4.53
CA LYS A 94 21.32 10.25 5.60
C LYS A 94 22.64 9.73 5.03
N TYR A 95 22.58 8.90 4.00
CA TYR A 95 23.77 8.42 3.31
C TYR A 95 24.58 9.60 2.74
N LYS A 96 23.92 10.50 2.01
CA LYS A 96 24.55 11.70 1.43
C LYS A 96 25.21 12.58 2.51
N LYS A 97 24.53 12.78 3.63
CA LYS A 97 25.06 13.59 4.77
C LYS A 97 26.38 13.03 5.31
N THR A 98 26.51 11.70 5.36
CA THR A 98 27.70 11.05 5.95
C THR A 98 28.79 10.79 4.92
N LYS A 99 28.42 10.38 3.72
CA LYS A 99 29.35 9.95 2.63
C LYS A 99 29.65 11.04 1.62
N GLY A 100 29.04 12.21 1.71
CA GLY A 100 29.22 13.35 0.81
C GLY A 100 28.52 13.23 -0.54
N LYS A 101 28.09 12.03 -0.97
CA LYS A 101 27.39 11.75 -2.22
C LYS A 101 26.19 10.86 -1.96
N GLY A 102 25.04 11.15 -2.60
CA GLY A 102 23.82 10.35 -2.48
C GLY A 102 23.90 9.01 -3.21
N LEU A 103 22.89 8.20 -3.02
CA LEU A 103 22.71 6.91 -3.69
C LEU A 103 22.46 7.12 -5.19
N VAL A 104 22.77 6.11 -6.02
CA VAL A 104 22.60 6.19 -7.46
C VAL A 104 21.18 5.70 -7.82
N ASN A 105 20.36 6.58 -8.40
CA ASN A 105 18.98 6.26 -8.81
C ASN A 105 18.19 5.48 -7.75
N PRO A 106 18.10 5.96 -6.50
CA PRO A 106 17.61 5.16 -5.38
C PRO A 106 16.18 4.65 -5.60
N LEU A 107 15.31 5.40 -6.27
CA LEU A 107 13.93 4.99 -6.58
C LEU A 107 13.81 4.01 -7.78
N LYS A 108 14.93 3.54 -8.32
CA LYS A 108 14.98 2.48 -9.34
C LYS A 108 15.72 1.23 -8.85
N ASP A 109 16.21 1.24 -7.62
CA ASP A 109 16.95 0.13 -7.02
C ASP A 109 16.03 -0.78 -6.22
N GLU A 110 15.71 -1.97 -6.75
CA GLU A 110 14.85 -2.96 -6.10
C GLU A 110 15.41 -3.46 -4.75
N LYS A 111 16.74 -3.42 -4.55
CA LYS A 111 17.33 -3.78 -3.25
C LYS A 111 16.98 -2.73 -2.19
N LEU A 112 16.98 -1.45 -2.57
CA LEU A 112 16.55 -0.36 -1.68
C LEU A 112 15.05 -0.47 -1.35
N PHE A 113 14.20 -0.84 -2.32
CA PHE A 113 12.79 -1.11 -2.04
C PHE A 113 12.60 -2.27 -1.05
N THR A 114 13.36 -3.36 -1.22
CA THR A 114 13.33 -4.49 -0.29
C THR A 114 13.76 -4.08 1.12
N SER A 115 14.82 -3.27 1.23
CA SER A 115 15.28 -2.73 2.52
C SER A 115 14.26 -1.77 3.14
N ALA A 116 13.66 -0.90 2.33
CA ALA A 116 12.64 0.05 2.77
C ALA A 116 11.39 -0.67 3.30
N GLU A 117 10.88 -1.67 2.59
CA GLU A 117 9.76 -2.48 3.05
C GLU A 117 10.07 -3.19 4.38
N ARG A 118 11.28 -3.72 4.52
CA ARG A 118 11.74 -4.35 5.78
C ARG A 118 11.76 -3.33 6.93
N ILE A 119 12.34 -2.14 6.70
CA ILE A 119 12.35 -1.04 7.66
C ILE A 119 10.91 -0.66 8.05
N LYS A 120 10.00 -0.46 7.08
CA LYS A 120 8.59 -0.15 7.31
C LYS A 120 7.94 -1.18 8.24
N LYS A 121 8.12 -2.47 7.97
CA LYS A 121 7.61 -3.55 8.80
C LYS A 121 8.18 -3.55 10.23
N ILE A 122 9.48 -3.26 10.38
CA ILE A 122 10.12 -3.14 11.70
C ILE A 122 9.53 -1.95 12.47
N LEU A 123 9.36 -0.80 11.81
CA LEU A 123 8.84 0.43 12.41
C LEU A 123 7.36 0.30 12.82
N SER A 124 6.60 -0.68 12.33
CA SER A 124 5.26 -0.98 12.82
C SER A 124 5.26 -1.45 14.30
N ASN A 125 6.38 -2.03 14.77
CA ASN A 125 6.48 -2.61 16.12
C ASN A 125 7.60 -2.04 16.97
N LYS A 126 8.53 -1.25 16.38
CA LYS A 126 9.70 -0.69 17.05
C LYS A 126 9.83 0.80 16.72
N ASP A 127 10.44 1.55 17.62
CA ASP A 127 10.65 2.99 17.43
C ASP A 127 11.83 3.31 16.50
N LYS A 128 12.67 2.32 16.22
CA LYS A 128 13.84 2.47 15.35
C LYS A 128 14.13 1.19 14.58
N ALA A 129 14.54 1.35 13.34
CA ALA A 129 15.12 0.32 12.49
C ALA A 129 16.51 0.72 12.05
N THR A 130 17.42 -0.26 11.94
CA THR A 130 18.81 -0.07 11.52
C THR A 130 19.05 -0.92 10.28
N GLU A 131 19.67 -0.34 9.25
CA GLU A 131 19.96 -1.01 7.99
C GLU A 131 21.35 -0.64 7.48
N VAL A 132 22.04 -1.59 6.84
CA VAL A 132 23.30 -1.34 6.14
C VAL A 132 23.00 -1.09 4.67
N ILE A 133 23.31 0.11 4.21
CA ILE A 133 23.05 0.53 2.84
C ILE A 133 24.36 0.58 2.06
N GLU A 134 24.41 -0.15 0.96
CA GLU A 134 25.50 -0.08 0.00
C GLU A 134 25.32 1.14 -0.92
N GLY A 135 26.39 1.87 -1.16
CA GLY A 135 26.34 3.05 -2.03
C GLY A 135 27.70 3.37 -2.64
N PRO A 136 27.79 4.42 -3.47
CA PRO A 136 28.97 4.71 -4.28
C PRO A 136 30.25 4.96 -3.48
N ASN A 137 30.13 5.37 -2.23
CA ASN A 137 31.26 5.63 -1.31
C ASN A 137 31.33 4.56 -0.18
N GLY A 138 30.93 3.31 -0.50
CA GLY A 138 30.98 2.14 0.38
C GLY A 138 29.77 2.04 1.31
N PRO A 139 29.70 0.97 2.11
CA PRO A 139 28.59 0.72 3.00
C PRO A 139 28.46 1.75 4.10
N HIS A 140 27.25 1.97 4.57
CA HIS A 140 26.95 2.79 5.73
C HIS A 140 25.75 2.25 6.49
N THR A 141 25.89 2.15 7.81
CA THR A 141 24.79 1.77 8.70
C THR A 141 23.92 2.98 8.98
N ILE A 142 22.63 2.88 8.68
CA ILE A 142 21.67 3.97 8.82
C ILE A 142 20.54 3.56 9.76
N ASP A 143 20.26 4.43 10.72
CA ASP A 143 19.10 4.33 11.60
C ASP A 143 17.95 5.17 11.04
N VAL A 144 16.75 4.58 11.02
CA VAL A 144 15.51 5.29 10.73
C VAL A 144 14.58 5.18 11.93
N SER A 145 14.13 6.30 12.46
CA SER A 145 13.15 6.31 13.55
C SER A 145 11.71 6.28 13.03
N ARG A 146 10.79 5.74 13.85
CA ARG A 146 9.35 5.77 13.56
C ARG A 146 8.87 7.20 13.33
N LYS A 147 9.28 8.15 14.18
CA LYS A 147 8.89 9.56 14.06
C LYS A 147 9.31 10.20 12.74
N GLU A 148 10.53 9.90 12.26
CA GLU A 148 10.99 10.39 10.95
C GLU A 148 10.15 9.82 9.83
N PHE A 149 9.84 8.54 9.89
CA PHE A 149 8.99 7.87 8.91
C PHE A 149 7.56 8.40 8.95
N GLU A 150 6.91 8.46 10.12
CA GLU A 150 5.56 9.01 10.28
C GLU A 150 5.47 10.43 9.72
N HIS A 151 6.42 11.30 10.06
CA HIS A 151 6.46 12.66 9.53
C HIS A 151 6.62 12.70 8.00
N SER A 152 7.38 11.77 7.42
CA SER A 152 7.58 11.74 5.97
C SER A 152 6.33 11.32 5.19
N ILE A 153 5.40 10.61 5.84
CA ILE A 153 4.15 10.15 5.23
C ILE A 153 2.91 10.97 5.63
N ASP A 154 3.06 12.04 6.41
CA ASP A 154 1.94 12.86 6.90
C ASP A 154 1.00 13.31 5.78
N THR A 155 1.54 13.76 4.64
CA THR A 155 0.73 14.20 3.49
C THR A 155 -0.14 13.10 2.90
N TYR A 156 0.36 11.85 2.89
CA TYR A 156 -0.42 10.70 2.44
C TYR A 156 -1.52 10.34 3.43
N ILE A 157 -1.22 10.43 4.73
CA ILE A 157 -2.22 10.20 5.80
C ILE A 157 -3.35 11.23 5.73
N GLU A 158 -3.02 12.52 5.55
CA GLU A 158 -4.05 13.55 5.37
C GLU A 158 -4.90 13.30 4.12
N LYS A 159 -4.30 12.84 3.02
CA LYS A 159 -5.05 12.47 1.81
C LYS A 159 -5.99 11.28 2.05
N ILE A 160 -5.56 10.26 2.81
CA ILE A 160 -6.42 9.14 3.22
C ILE A 160 -7.62 9.66 4.00
N LYS A 161 -7.41 10.57 4.97
CA LYS A 161 -8.51 11.16 5.76
C LYS A 161 -9.51 11.89 4.88
N MET A 162 -9.04 12.72 3.93
CA MET A 162 -9.92 13.41 2.98
C MET A 162 -10.77 12.44 2.16
N LEU A 163 -10.19 11.35 1.65
CA LEU A 163 -10.92 10.33 0.90
C LEU A 163 -11.93 9.57 1.80
N MET A 164 -11.61 9.38 3.08
CA MET A 164 -12.56 8.80 4.04
C MET A 164 -13.75 9.71 4.32
N GLU A 165 -13.55 11.03 4.33
CA GLU A 165 -14.63 12.01 4.52
C GLU A 165 -15.50 12.16 3.27
N GLU A 166 -14.93 11.91 2.08
CA GLU A 166 -15.65 11.95 0.80
C GLU A 166 -16.57 10.73 0.61
N ALA A 167 -16.18 9.56 1.15
CA ALA A 167 -16.91 8.29 0.99
C ALA A 167 -18.21 8.26 1.82
#